data_bb8dc8d9d61fc4dbafc9a5f3f53fb43a
#
_entry.id   bb8dc8d9d61fc4dbafc9a5f3f53fb43a
#
_cell.length_a   1.000
_cell.length_b   1.000
_cell.length_c   1.000
_cell.angle_alpha   90.00
_cell.angle_beta   90.00
_cell.angle_gamma   90.00
#
_symmetry.space_group_name_H-M   'P 1'
#
loop_
_entity.id
_entity.type
_entity.pdbx_description
1 polymer ?
#
loop_
_entity_poly.entity_id
_entity_poly.type
_entity_poly.pdbx_seq_one_letter_code
_entity_poly.pdbx_strand_id
1 'polypeptide(L)'
;MAMKFERTGEGSFSLDVKGYVCPHPQLYTKSALSKMKSGNTLKLFFDNASSGESIASMCDKEGDEILEQLTESGSFVWTIRKA
;
A
#
# COMPACT_ATOMS: atom_id res chain seq x y z
N MET A 1 -16.53 -1.05 -7.72
CA MET A 1 -15.48 -1.16 -6.72
C MET A 1 -14.23 -0.47 -7.21
N ALA A 2 -13.64 0.33 -6.36
CA ALA A 2 -12.50 1.16 -6.77
C ALA A 2 -11.14 0.54 -6.53
N MET A 3 -11.07 -0.53 -5.75
CA MET A 3 -9.78 -1.17 -5.48
C MET A 3 -9.24 -1.86 -6.73
N LYS A 4 -7.99 -1.55 -7.05
CA LYS A 4 -7.30 -2.18 -8.16
C LYS A 4 -5.96 -2.71 -7.67
N PHE A 5 -5.78 -4.01 -7.77
CA PHE A 5 -4.50 -4.64 -7.46
C PHE A 5 -3.95 -5.21 -8.76
N GLU A 6 -2.86 -4.63 -9.23
CA GLU A 6 -2.27 -5.00 -10.52
C GLU A 6 -0.78 -5.28 -10.36
N ARG A 7 -0.31 -6.19 -11.17
CA ARG A 7 1.12 -6.44 -11.27
C ARG A 7 1.69 -5.50 -12.33
N THR A 8 2.58 -4.62 -11.92
CA THR A 8 3.15 -3.62 -12.83
C THR A 8 4.46 -4.05 -13.46
N GLY A 9 5.04 -5.15 -12.97
CA GLY A 9 6.28 -5.66 -13.49
C GLY A 9 6.73 -6.85 -12.69
N GLU A 10 7.87 -7.41 -13.03
CA GLU A 10 8.41 -8.53 -12.28
C GLU A 10 8.84 -8.06 -10.89
N GLY A 11 8.19 -8.60 -9.88
CA GLY A 11 8.46 -8.22 -8.50
C GLY A 11 7.87 -6.88 -8.09
N SER A 12 7.02 -6.28 -8.93
CA SER A 12 6.39 -4.99 -8.65
C SER A 12 4.88 -5.10 -8.79
N PHE A 13 4.17 -4.45 -7.88
CA PHE A 13 2.71 -4.45 -7.88
C PHE A 13 2.20 -3.04 -7.58
N SER A 14 0.96 -2.77 -7.92
CA SER A 14 0.31 -1.52 -7.55
C SER A 14 -1.05 -1.83 -6.95
N LEU A 15 -1.44 -1.05 -5.96
CA LEU A 15 -2.73 -1.17 -5.29
C LEU A 15 -3.34 0.22 -5.17
N ASP A 16 -4.52 0.39 -5.76
CA ASP A 16 -5.24 1.65 -5.70
C ASP A 16 -6.43 1.49 -4.77
N VAL A 17 -6.39 2.20 -3.65
CA VAL A 17 -7.48 2.21 -2.68
C VAL A 17 -8.00 3.63 -2.45
N LYS A 18 -7.83 4.49 -3.44
CA LYS A 18 -8.39 5.84 -3.37
C LYS A 18 -9.90 5.77 -3.27
N GLY A 19 -10.47 6.66 -2.49
CA GLY A 19 -11.91 6.66 -2.25
C GLY A 19 -12.35 5.81 -1.08
N TYR A 20 -11.46 4.98 -0.53
CA TYR A 20 -11.76 4.19 0.65
C TYR A 20 -11.28 4.92 1.90
N VAL A 21 -11.94 4.66 3.01
CA VAL A 21 -11.55 5.23 4.31
C VAL A 21 -11.16 4.09 5.25
N CYS A 22 -10.39 4.46 6.31
CA CYS A 22 -9.99 3.50 7.32
C CYS A 22 -11.22 2.75 7.86
N PRO A 23 -11.15 1.41 8.06
CA PRO A 23 -9.94 0.58 8.01
C PRO A 23 -9.70 -0.10 6.65
N HIS A 24 -10.50 0.22 5.64
CA HIS A 24 -10.45 -0.52 4.37
C HIS A 24 -9.09 -0.47 3.67
N PRO A 25 -8.43 0.71 3.51
CA PRO A 25 -7.13 0.73 2.85
C PRO A 25 -6.10 -0.15 3.56
N GLN A 26 -6.11 -0.15 4.88
CA GLN A 26 -5.20 -0.99 5.68
C GLN A 26 -5.44 -2.47 5.40
N LEU A 27 -6.71 -2.88 5.39
CA LEU A 27 -7.07 -4.28 5.15
C LEU A 27 -6.69 -4.72 3.74
N TYR A 28 -6.94 -3.89 2.75
CA TYR A 28 -6.61 -4.21 1.37
C TYR A 28 -5.09 -4.26 1.17
N THR A 29 -4.36 -3.35 1.80
CA THR A 29 -2.91 -3.34 1.73
C THR A 29 -2.33 -4.60 2.34
N LYS A 30 -2.84 -5.01 3.49
CA LYS A 30 -2.40 -6.24 4.14
C LYS A 30 -2.67 -7.45 3.27
N SER A 31 -3.85 -7.51 2.67
CA SER A 31 -4.23 -8.60 1.78
C SER A 31 -3.31 -8.66 0.55
N ALA A 32 -3.01 -7.50 -0.03
CA ALA A 32 -2.11 -7.42 -1.18
C ALA A 32 -0.71 -7.88 -0.80
N LEU A 33 -0.19 -7.42 0.32
CA LEU A 33 1.14 -7.80 0.77
C LEU A 33 1.24 -9.29 1.03
N SER A 34 0.16 -9.91 1.53
CA SER A 34 0.17 -11.35 1.79
C SER A 34 0.25 -12.18 0.52
N LYS A 35 -0.12 -11.61 -0.62
CA LYS A 35 -0.05 -12.28 -1.92
C LYS A 35 1.29 -12.07 -2.60
N MET A 36 2.13 -11.21 -2.04
CA MET A 36 3.44 -10.90 -2.60
C MET A 36 4.51 -11.77 -1.97
N LYS A 37 5.61 -11.92 -2.68
CA LYS A 37 6.77 -12.66 -2.17
C LYS A 37 7.75 -11.68 -1.52
N SER A 38 8.58 -12.20 -0.64
CA SER A 38 9.63 -11.40 0.00
C SER A 38 10.46 -10.66 -1.04
N GLY A 39 10.71 -9.39 -0.78
CA GLY A 39 11.49 -8.56 -1.69
C GLY A 39 10.71 -7.88 -2.78
N ASN A 40 9.45 -8.26 -2.98
CA ASN A 40 8.60 -7.58 -3.95
C ASN A 40 8.20 -6.21 -3.43
N THR A 41 7.90 -5.29 -4.35
CA THR A 41 7.50 -3.94 -3.98
C THR A 41 6.04 -3.70 -4.36
N LEU A 42 5.37 -2.91 -3.54
CA LEU A 42 3.99 -2.53 -3.76
C LEU A 42 3.91 -1.01 -3.80
N LYS A 43 3.34 -0.49 -4.87
CA LYS A 43 3.07 0.95 -4.97
C LYS A 43 1.63 1.16 -4.55
N LEU A 44 1.43 1.80 -3.42
CA LEU A 44 0.12 1.99 -2.82
C LEU A 44 -0.38 3.41 -3.08
N PHE A 45 -1.58 3.50 -3.63
CA PHE A 45 -2.24 4.78 -3.89
C PHE A 45 -3.43 4.92 -2.95
N PHE A 46 -3.47 5.97 -2.17
CA PHE A 46 -4.60 6.23 -1.28
C PHE A 46 -4.75 7.73 -1.09
N ASP A 47 -5.92 8.15 -0.61
CA ASP A 47 -6.21 9.58 -0.43
C ASP A 47 -6.71 9.91 0.98
N ASN A 48 -6.70 8.97 1.88
CA ASN A 48 -7.10 9.18 3.27
C ASN A 48 -5.87 9.23 4.17
N ALA A 49 -5.55 10.42 4.71
CA ALA A 49 -4.36 10.61 5.52
C ALA A 49 -4.34 9.74 6.77
N SER A 50 -5.51 9.50 7.38
CA SER A 50 -5.59 8.64 8.57
C SER A 50 -5.19 7.21 8.27
N SER A 51 -5.47 6.75 7.05
CA SER A 51 -5.09 5.40 6.64
C SER A 51 -3.58 5.23 6.58
N GLY A 52 -2.85 6.31 6.25
CA GLY A 52 -1.40 6.26 6.19
C GLY A 52 -0.76 5.84 7.50
N GLU A 53 -1.25 6.38 8.61
CA GLU A 53 -0.72 6.00 9.93
C GLU A 53 -0.97 4.54 10.24
N SER A 54 -2.17 4.05 9.94
CA SER A 54 -2.52 2.65 10.15
C SER A 54 -1.69 1.73 9.29
N ILE A 55 -1.49 2.11 8.04
CA ILE A 55 -0.68 1.32 7.10
C ILE A 55 0.77 1.28 7.54
N ALA A 56 1.33 2.42 7.94
CA ALA A 56 2.71 2.49 8.42
C ALA A 56 2.92 1.61 9.65
N SER A 57 1.98 1.67 10.58
CA SER A 57 2.04 0.86 11.79
C SER A 57 1.97 -0.63 11.46
N MET A 58 1.09 -0.99 10.54
CA MET A 58 0.96 -2.38 10.10
C MET A 58 2.23 -2.88 9.43
N CYS A 59 2.82 -2.07 8.56
CA CYS A 59 4.07 -2.45 7.90
C CYS A 59 5.20 -2.65 8.90
N ASP A 60 5.26 -1.80 9.90
CA ASP A 60 6.27 -1.93 10.97
C ASP A 60 6.10 -3.25 11.72
N LYS A 61 4.87 -3.62 12.04
CA LYS A 61 4.59 -4.88 12.73
C LYS A 61 4.90 -6.10 11.88
N GLU A 62 4.65 -6.01 10.58
CA GLU A 62 4.89 -7.12 9.66
C GLU A 62 6.33 -7.21 9.20
N GLY A 63 7.13 -6.21 9.51
CA GLY A 63 8.51 -6.16 9.08
C GLY A 63 8.69 -5.66 7.65
N ASP A 64 7.64 -5.14 7.05
CA ASP A 64 7.71 -4.56 5.72
C ASP A 64 8.37 -3.19 5.78
N GLU A 65 9.03 -2.79 4.71
CA GLU A 65 9.75 -1.53 4.65
C GLU A 65 9.06 -0.56 3.72
N ILE A 66 8.83 0.66 4.20
CA ILE A 66 8.29 1.73 3.38
C ILE A 66 9.47 2.46 2.76
N LEU A 67 9.66 2.28 1.46
CA LEU A 67 10.82 2.82 0.75
C LEU A 67 10.65 4.29 0.38
N GLU A 68 9.41 4.69 0.05
CA GLU A 68 9.16 6.04 -0.43
C GLU A 68 7.74 6.46 -0.06
N GLN A 69 7.59 7.73 0.27
CA GLN A 69 6.29 8.31 0.58
C GLN A 69 6.17 9.61 -0.20
N LEU A 70 5.27 9.64 -1.17
CA LEU A 70 5.02 10.82 -1.99
C LEU A 70 3.61 11.33 -1.75
N THR A 71 3.43 12.63 -1.85
CA THR A 71 2.11 13.26 -1.76
C THR A 71 1.87 14.04 -3.05
N GLU A 72 0.74 13.77 -3.70
CA GLU A 72 0.38 14.42 -4.95
C GLU A 72 -1.07 14.87 -4.89
N SER A 73 -1.32 16.15 -5.06
CA SER A 73 -2.68 16.72 -5.20
C SER A 73 -3.78 16.02 -4.39
N GLY A 74 -3.54 15.86 -3.09
CA GLY A 74 -4.52 15.23 -2.21
C GLY A 74 -4.49 13.72 -2.18
N SER A 75 -3.57 13.12 -2.89
CA SER A 75 -3.37 11.67 -2.90
C SER A 75 -1.99 11.34 -2.39
N PHE A 76 -1.84 10.12 -1.89
CA PHE A 76 -0.56 9.64 -1.39
C PHE A 76 -0.11 8.44 -2.22
N VAL A 77 1.17 8.39 -2.53
CA VAL A 77 1.77 7.28 -3.27
C VAL A 77 2.93 6.76 -2.43
N TRP A 78 2.78 5.57 -1.89
CA TRP A 78 3.80 4.96 -1.04
C TRP A 78 4.35 3.70 -1.71
N THR A 79 5.66 3.53 -1.66
CA THR A 79 6.31 2.31 -2.15
C THR A 79 6.72 1.48 -0.94
N ILE A 80 6.19 0.28 -0.85
CA ILE A 80 6.41 -0.63 0.27
C ILE A 80 7.07 -1.89 -0.24
N ARG A 81 8.12 -2.33 0.44
CA ARG A 81 8.79 -3.58 0.09
C ARG A 81 8.38 -4.67 1.07
N LYS A 82 7.96 -5.80 0.52
CA LYS A 82 7.56 -6.96 1.31
C LYS A 82 8.77 -7.57 2.02
N ALA A 83 8.61 -7.80 3.29
CA ALA A 83 9.66 -8.41 4.11
C ALA A 83 9.88 -9.89 3.78
#